data_c9f0949982319682d91751c223b51cd5
#
_entry.id   c9f0949982319682d91751c223b51cd5
#
_cell.length_a   1.000
_cell.length_b   1.000
_cell.length_c   1.000
_cell.angle_alpha   90.00
_cell.angle_beta   90.00
_cell.angle_gamma   90.00
#
_symmetry.space_group_name_H-M   'P 1'
#
loop_
_entity.id
_entity.type
_entity.pdbx_description
1 polymer ?
#
loop_
_entity_poly.entity_id
_entity_poly.type
_entity_poly.pdbx_seq_one_letter_code
_entity_poly.pdbx_strand_id
1 'polypeptide(L)'
;MIMNTELPIYMLDITEDIEDDSQVDFIALVDRPAIQKNWNAFNKTQKFEITNEDRRIISGAIMLADTPIFRSDATYGDYYVAFSADTILKIVQKFFKKGFQSNVNLMHDSTQQFEGVTLFESFISDPSRGIMPMKGFEDAPVGIWFGSMIVDNNEAWQKVKSGDIAGFSVEGLFNYKPKEVNKVTSMVDEIKKILSQVK
;
A
#
# COMPACT_ATOMS: atom_id res chain seq x y z
N MET A 1 -31.61 10.56 -13.49
CA MET A 1 -30.74 11.37 -12.61
C MET A 1 -29.67 10.43 -12.12
N ILE A 2 -28.53 10.37 -12.81
CA ILE A 2 -27.40 9.51 -12.44
C ILE A 2 -26.57 10.34 -11.47
N MET A 3 -26.69 10.09 -10.17
CA MET A 3 -25.72 10.59 -9.20
C MET A 3 -24.42 9.82 -9.43
N ASN A 4 -23.48 10.44 -10.13
CA ASN A 4 -22.11 9.95 -10.20
C ASN A 4 -21.42 10.39 -8.89
N THR A 5 -21.65 9.66 -7.81
CA THR A 5 -20.99 9.88 -6.53
C THR A 5 -19.67 9.12 -6.59
N GLU A 6 -18.65 9.72 -7.19
CA GLU A 6 -17.27 9.27 -6.95
C GLU A 6 -16.98 9.47 -5.46
N LEU A 7 -16.60 8.38 -4.79
CA LEU A 7 -16.21 8.44 -3.38
C LEU A 7 -14.99 9.37 -3.23
N PRO A 8 -14.90 10.13 -2.14
CA PRO A 8 -13.75 11.00 -1.89
C PRO A 8 -12.47 10.18 -1.77
N ILE A 9 -11.35 10.75 -2.26
CA ILE A 9 -10.02 10.16 -2.15
C ILE A 9 -9.17 11.07 -1.25
N TYR A 10 -8.59 10.51 -0.19
CA TYR A 10 -7.65 11.19 0.68
C TYR A 10 -6.23 10.67 0.43
N MET A 11 -5.27 11.58 0.28
CA MET A 11 -3.86 11.23 0.27
C MET A 11 -3.38 11.08 1.69
N LEU A 12 -2.79 9.93 2.00
CA LEU A 12 -2.14 9.70 3.28
C LEU A 12 -0.69 10.19 3.21
N ASP A 13 -0.23 10.81 4.28
CA ASP A 13 1.15 11.31 4.39
C ASP A 13 1.68 11.10 5.82
N ILE A 14 2.99 11.16 5.96
CA ILE A 14 3.70 11.16 7.25
C ILE A 14 4.68 12.33 7.30
N THR A 15 5.13 12.70 8.50
CA THR A 15 6.26 13.60 8.66
C THR A 15 7.59 12.83 8.61
N GLU A 16 8.66 13.51 8.18
CA GLU A 16 10.01 12.93 8.18
C GLU A 16 10.65 12.94 9.58
N ASP A 17 10.05 13.67 10.52
CA ASP A 17 10.50 13.72 11.90
C ASP A 17 10.42 12.32 12.52
N ILE A 18 11.57 11.84 13.02
CA ILE A 18 11.67 10.50 13.60
C ILE A 18 10.90 10.35 14.92
N GLU A 19 10.67 11.45 15.62
CA GLU A 19 9.95 11.48 16.89
C GLU A 19 8.42 11.65 16.71
N ASP A 20 7.96 12.00 15.51
CA ASP A 20 6.54 12.08 15.22
C ASP A 20 5.92 10.70 15.08
N ASP A 21 4.69 10.51 15.58
CA ASP A 21 3.99 9.23 15.61
C ASP A 21 3.40 8.81 14.26
N SER A 22 3.36 9.70 13.26
CA SER A 22 2.91 9.33 11.92
C SER A 22 3.96 8.48 11.22
N GLN A 23 3.69 7.19 11.05
CA GLN A 23 4.64 6.20 10.53
C GLN A 23 3.94 4.87 10.22
N VAL A 24 4.65 3.94 9.60
CA VAL A 24 4.32 2.51 9.57
C VAL A 24 5.05 1.85 10.73
N ASP A 25 4.31 1.17 11.60
CA ASP A 25 4.85 0.46 12.76
C ASP A 25 5.06 -1.02 12.49
N PHE A 26 4.17 -1.62 11.68
CA PHE A 26 4.15 -3.05 11.38
C PHE A 26 3.91 -3.32 9.91
N ILE A 27 4.43 -4.45 9.44
CA ILE A 27 3.97 -5.10 8.22
C ILE A 27 3.14 -6.31 8.65
N ALA A 28 1.85 -6.31 8.32
CA ALA A 28 0.96 -7.42 8.60
C ALA A 28 1.04 -8.48 7.50
N LEU A 29 1.08 -9.75 7.90
CA LEU A 29 0.82 -10.87 7.03
C LEU A 29 -0.68 -11.14 6.99
N VAL A 30 -1.30 -11.06 5.82
CA VAL A 30 -2.76 -11.07 5.68
C VAL A 30 -3.24 -12.11 4.65
N ASP A 31 -4.47 -12.60 4.81
CA ASP A 31 -5.15 -13.47 3.83
C ASP A 31 -5.47 -12.69 2.54
N ARG A 32 -5.82 -11.42 2.70
CA ARG A 32 -6.17 -10.49 1.62
C ARG A 32 -5.44 -9.18 1.82
N PRO A 33 -4.50 -8.84 0.96
CA PRO A 33 -3.88 -7.52 1.00
C PRO A 33 -4.94 -6.43 0.81
N ALA A 34 -4.71 -5.26 1.41
CA ALA A 34 -5.66 -4.15 1.59
C ALA A 34 -6.26 -3.55 0.30
N ILE A 35 -6.14 -4.21 -0.85
CA ILE A 35 -6.65 -3.75 -2.13
C ILE A 35 -7.92 -4.49 -2.51
N GLN A 36 -9.04 -3.82 -2.36
CA GLN A 36 -10.20 -3.71 -3.22
C GLN A 36 -11.40 -4.60 -3.16
N LYS A 37 -12.52 -3.89 -3.15
CA LYS A 37 -13.78 -4.43 -3.68
C LYS A 37 -14.13 -4.01 -5.13
N ASN A 38 -13.57 -3.01 -5.77
CA ASN A 38 -14.11 -2.51 -7.07
C ASN A 38 -13.14 -1.80 -8.03
N TRP A 39 -11.87 -2.18 -8.13
CA TRP A 39 -11.00 -1.57 -9.14
C TRP A 39 -10.67 -2.56 -10.27
N ASN A 40 -11.30 -2.37 -11.44
CA ASN A 40 -11.12 -3.20 -12.65
C ASN A 40 -9.81 -2.94 -13.43
N ALA A 41 -8.92 -2.05 -12.95
CA ALA A 41 -7.75 -1.65 -13.71
C ALA A 41 -6.52 -2.53 -13.51
N PHE A 42 -6.40 -3.24 -12.38
CA PHE A 42 -5.29 -4.13 -12.11
C PHE A 42 -5.79 -5.51 -11.69
N ASN A 43 -5.90 -6.42 -12.66
CA ASN A 43 -6.29 -7.82 -12.47
C ASN A 43 -5.25 -8.66 -11.71
N LYS A 44 -4.34 -8.06 -10.95
CA LYS A 44 -3.31 -8.78 -10.19
C LYS A 44 -3.56 -8.58 -8.71
N THR A 45 -3.92 -9.67 -8.06
CA THR A 45 -3.93 -9.78 -6.60
C THR A 45 -2.53 -9.44 -6.11
N GLN A 46 -2.42 -8.51 -5.15
CA GLN A 46 -1.16 -8.10 -4.51
C GLN A 46 -0.66 -9.20 -3.56
N LYS A 47 -0.65 -10.43 -4.08
CA LYS A 47 -0.13 -11.57 -3.33
C LYS A 47 1.39 -11.55 -3.38
N PHE A 48 2.02 -11.95 -2.28
CA PHE A 48 3.42 -12.33 -2.32
C PHE A 48 3.58 -13.70 -3.00
N GLU A 49 4.78 -14.00 -3.44
CA GLU A 49 5.17 -15.31 -3.97
C GLU A 49 6.15 -15.98 -3.03
N ILE A 50 6.09 -17.32 -2.91
CA ILE A 50 7.17 -18.10 -2.31
C ILE A 50 8.30 -18.13 -3.33
N THR A 51 9.31 -17.30 -3.15
CA THR A 51 10.44 -17.19 -4.08
C THR A 51 11.55 -18.19 -3.80
N ASN A 52 11.61 -18.72 -2.58
CA ASN A 52 12.52 -19.81 -2.20
C ASN A 52 11.92 -20.61 -1.04
N GLU A 53 11.41 -21.81 -1.32
CA GLU A 53 10.77 -22.65 -0.32
C GLU A 53 11.77 -23.22 0.70
N ASP A 54 12.95 -23.66 0.25
CA ASP A 54 13.97 -24.23 1.12
C ASP A 54 14.50 -23.21 2.16
N ARG A 55 14.57 -21.95 1.77
CA ARG A 55 14.96 -20.83 2.62
C ARG A 55 13.80 -20.10 3.26
N ARG A 56 12.57 -20.52 2.99
CA ARG A 56 11.33 -19.92 3.49
C ARG A 56 11.24 -18.42 3.18
N ILE A 57 11.53 -18.05 1.92
CA ILE A 57 11.48 -16.65 1.49
C ILE A 57 10.18 -16.39 0.73
N ILE A 58 9.49 -15.34 1.16
CA ILE A 58 8.33 -14.77 0.47
C ILE A 58 8.68 -13.35 -0.01
N SER A 59 8.26 -13.01 -1.23
CA SER A 59 8.56 -11.71 -1.83
C SER A 59 7.34 -11.11 -2.50
N GLY A 60 7.17 -9.79 -2.42
CA GLY A 60 6.01 -9.12 -3.02
C GLY A 60 5.99 -7.61 -2.81
N ALA A 61 4.93 -6.98 -3.31
CA ALA A 61 4.67 -5.57 -3.06
C ALA A 61 4.11 -5.38 -1.64
N ILE A 62 4.73 -4.47 -0.89
CA ILE A 62 4.30 -4.08 0.46
C ILE A 62 3.33 -2.89 0.37
N MET A 63 3.67 -1.86 -0.44
CA MET A 63 2.80 -0.71 -0.69
C MET A 63 2.81 -0.35 -2.18
N LEU A 64 1.64 -0.02 -2.72
CA LEU A 64 1.48 0.48 -4.10
C LEU A 64 1.31 2.01 -4.09
N ALA A 65 2.10 2.69 -4.93
CA ALA A 65 1.95 4.12 -5.13
C ALA A 65 0.68 4.45 -5.91
N ASP A 66 0.06 5.58 -5.56
CA ASP A 66 -1.11 6.18 -6.24
C ASP A 66 -2.30 5.23 -6.47
N THR A 67 -2.34 4.15 -5.71
CA THR A 67 -3.38 3.11 -5.82
C THR A 67 -4.44 3.34 -4.74
N PRO A 68 -5.70 3.61 -5.10
CA PRO A 68 -6.77 3.81 -4.13
C PRO A 68 -7.10 2.54 -3.34
N ILE A 69 -7.14 2.68 -2.03
CA ILE A 69 -7.49 1.64 -1.07
C ILE A 69 -8.83 2.00 -0.45
N PHE A 70 -9.82 1.15 -0.57
CA PHE A 70 -11.16 1.37 0.00
C PHE A 70 -11.11 1.36 1.53
N ARG A 71 -11.84 2.30 2.13
CA ARG A 71 -12.07 2.41 3.57
C ARG A 71 -13.54 2.69 3.83
N SER A 72 -14.04 2.19 4.95
CA SER A 72 -15.38 2.47 5.44
C SER A 72 -15.33 2.58 6.95
N ASP A 73 -15.82 3.69 7.49
CA ASP A 73 -15.95 3.90 8.93
C ASP A 73 -17.23 4.66 9.28
N ALA A 74 -17.58 4.68 10.56
CA ALA A 74 -18.83 5.29 11.03
C ALA A 74 -18.83 6.83 10.95
N THR A 75 -17.66 7.46 10.86
CA THR A 75 -17.51 8.91 10.86
C THR A 75 -17.55 9.51 9.47
N TYR A 76 -16.86 8.89 8.52
CA TYR A 76 -16.67 9.40 7.15
C TYR A 76 -17.44 8.58 6.11
N GLY A 77 -18.08 7.45 6.50
CA GLY A 77 -18.72 6.55 5.55
C GLY A 77 -17.71 5.83 4.66
N ASP A 78 -18.04 5.72 3.37
CA ASP A 78 -17.20 5.07 2.38
C ASP A 78 -16.28 6.08 1.69
N TYR A 79 -14.98 5.78 1.61
CA TYR A 79 -13.98 6.63 0.97
C TYR A 79 -12.78 5.80 0.49
N TYR A 80 -11.88 6.44 -0.25
CA TYR A 80 -10.61 5.87 -0.63
C TYR A 80 -9.45 6.61 0.04
N VAL A 81 -8.36 5.88 0.29
CA VAL A 81 -7.08 6.47 0.65
C VAL A 81 -6.02 6.02 -0.35
N ALA A 82 -4.98 6.83 -0.55
CA ALA A 82 -3.84 6.48 -1.39
C ALA A 82 -2.55 7.08 -0.82
N PHE A 83 -1.42 6.49 -1.18
CA PHE A 83 -0.09 6.97 -0.85
C PHE A 83 0.63 7.42 -2.11
N SER A 84 1.23 8.60 -2.11
CA SER A 84 2.13 9.00 -3.20
C SER A 84 3.45 8.23 -3.14
N ALA A 85 4.17 8.18 -4.26
CA ALA A 85 5.53 7.63 -4.30
C ALA A 85 6.47 8.31 -3.29
N ASP A 86 6.35 9.64 -3.14
CA ASP A 86 7.14 10.41 -2.17
C ASP A 86 6.80 10.04 -0.72
N THR A 87 5.52 9.84 -0.42
CA THR A 87 5.09 9.38 0.91
C THR A 87 5.63 7.98 1.20
N ILE A 88 5.55 7.07 0.24
CA ILE A 88 6.12 5.72 0.40
C ILE A 88 7.62 5.77 0.66
N LEU A 89 8.36 6.64 -0.04
CA LEU A 89 9.79 6.83 0.21
C LEU A 89 10.07 7.28 1.66
N LYS A 90 9.31 8.26 2.17
CA LYS A 90 9.43 8.72 3.57
C LYS A 90 9.11 7.59 4.56
N ILE A 91 8.04 6.84 4.32
CA ILE A 91 7.64 5.69 5.14
C ILE A 91 8.77 4.68 5.22
N VAL A 92 9.32 4.25 4.09
CA VAL A 92 10.40 3.25 4.03
C VAL A 92 11.64 3.74 4.79
N GLN A 93 12.05 4.99 4.55
CA GLN A 93 13.20 5.56 5.26
C GLN A 93 13.00 5.59 6.77
N LYS A 94 11.81 6.01 7.25
CA LYS A 94 11.50 6.09 8.68
C LYS A 94 11.41 4.70 9.30
N PHE A 95 10.78 3.74 8.62
CA PHE A 95 10.66 2.33 9.02
C PHE A 95 12.03 1.69 9.26
N PHE A 96 12.97 1.88 8.32
CA PHE A 96 14.32 1.34 8.46
C PHE A 96 15.17 2.09 9.52
N LYS A 97 15.04 3.40 9.63
CA LYS A 97 15.74 4.19 10.67
C LYS A 97 15.32 3.78 12.07
N LYS A 98 14.06 3.38 12.26
CA LYS A 98 13.52 2.91 13.55
C LYS A 98 13.81 1.43 13.82
N GLY A 99 14.36 0.67 12.89
CA GLY A 99 14.69 -0.74 13.08
C GLY A 99 13.48 -1.66 13.08
N PHE A 100 12.40 -1.31 12.36
CA PHE A 100 11.12 -2.04 12.39
C PHE A 100 11.04 -3.25 11.45
N GLN A 101 12.17 -3.69 10.88
CA GLN A 101 12.21 -4.78 9.89
C GLN A 101 11.64 -6.11 10.41
N SER A 102 11.65 -6.33 11.71
CA SER A 102 11.07 -7.51 12.35
C SER A 102 9.72 -7.25 13.04
N ASN A 103 9.16 -6.05 12.88
CA ASN A 103 7.82 -5.75 13.35
C ASN A 103 6.78 -6.34 12.39
N VAL A 104 6.48 -7.61 12.59
CA VAL A 104 5.53 -8.35 11.76
C VAL A 104 4.41 -8.91 12.62
N ASN A 105 3.15 -8.67 12.24
CA ASN A 105 1.98 -9.22 12.93
C ASN A 105 1.09 -10.01 11.98
N LEU A 106 0.07 -10.67 12.54
CA LEU A 106 -0.94 -11.42 11.80
C LEU A 106 -2.23 -10.62 11.73
N MET A 107 -2.76 -10.42 10.51
CA MET A 107 -4.09 -9.83 10.27
C MET A 107 -4.35 -8.49 11.01
N HIS A 108 -3.31 -7.65 11.17
CA HIS A 108 -3.39 -6.40 11.93
C HIS A 108 -3.72 -6.57 13.42
N ASP A 109 -3.42 -7.71 13.99
CA ASP A 109 -3.56 -7.95 15.43
C ASP A 109 -2.21 -7.70 16.12
N SER A 110 -2.09 -6.57 16.80
CA SER A 110 -0.88 -6.18 17.53
C SER A 110 -0.50 -7.14 18.68
N THR A 111 -1.46 -8.00 19.12
CA THR A 111 -1.22 -9.03 20.12
C THR A 111 -0.63 -10.30 19.52
N GLN A 112 -0.69 -10.47 18.19
CA GLN A 112 -0.19 -11.63 17.45
C GLN A 112 1.03 -11.23 16.60
N GLN A 113 2.14 -10.91 17.27
CA GLN A 113 3.40 -10.65 16.60
C GLN A 113 4.12 -11.96 16.29
N PHE A 114 4.67 -12.06 15.09
CA PHE A 114 5.48 -13.18 14.68
C PHE A 114 6.96 -12.91 14.92
N GLU A 115 7.51 -13.48 16.01
CA GLU A 115 8.96 -13.60 16.11
C GLU A 115 9.51 -14.53 15.03
N GLY A 116 10.67 -14.22 14.46
CA GLY A 116 11.28 -15.01 13.39
C GLY A 116 10.70 -14.76 12.01
N VAL A 117 10.06 -13.61 11.79
CA VAL A 117 9.75 -13.09 10.44
C VAL A 117 10.44 -11.75 10.30
N THR A 118 11.27 -11.61 9.26
CA THR A 118 12.10 -10.41 9.10
C THR A 118 12.17 -9.98 7.63
N LEU A 119 11.93 -8.69 7.38
CA LEU A 119 12.17 -8.04 6.10
C LEU A 119 13.69 -7.85 5.92
N PHE A 120 14.31 -8.61 5.03
CA PHE A 120 15.77 -8.59 4.82
C PHE A 120 16.17 -7.99 3.46
N GLU A 121 15.29 -7.99 2.49
CA GLU A 121 15.45 -7.28 1.21
C GLU A 121 14.34 -6.26 1.05
N SER A 122 14.68 -5.06 0.57
CA SER A 122 13.74 -3.96 0.39
C SER A 122 14.20 -3.03 -0.71
N PHE A 123 13.28 -2.65 -1.61
CA PHE A 123 13.56 -1.64 -2.60
C PHE A 123 12.28 -0.90 -3.02
N ILE A 124 12.45 0.29 -3.57
CA ILE A 124 11.39 1.08 -4.19
C ILE A 124 11.64 1.08 -5.69
N SER A 125 10.64 0.70 -6.49
CA SER A 125 10.76 0.69 -7.94
C SER A 125 10.98 2.11 -8.48
N ASP A 126 12.07 2.26 -9.26
CA ASP A 126 12.44 3.51 -9.93
C ASP A 126 13.24 3.19 -11.19
N PRO A 127 12.57 2.98 -12.34
CA PRO A 127 13.25 2.66 -13.59
C PRO A 127 14.28 3.71 -14.02
N SER A 128 14.10 4.98 -13.62
CA SER A 128 15.06 6.05 -13.94
C SER A 128 16.43 5.84 -13.28
N ARG A 129 16.46 5.12 -12.15
CA ARG A 129 17.68 4.68 -11.46
C ARG A 129 18.07 3.24 -11.78
N GLY A 130 17.37 2.58 -12.74
CA GLY A 130 17.58 1.19 -13.07
C GLY A 130 16.99 0.18 -12.07
N ILE A 131 16.13 0.62 -11.16
CA ILE A 131 15.46 -0.25 -10.18
C ILE A 131 14.09 -0.64 -10.74
N MET A 132 14.04 -1.80 -11.40
CA MET A 132 12.84 -2.28 -12.05
C MET A 132 11.85 -2.85 -11.02
N PRO A 133 10.51 -2.76 -11.27
CA PRO A 133 9.53 -3.44 -10.44
C PRO A 133 9.69 -4.96 -10.49
N MET A 134 9.15 -5.66 -9.51
CA MET A 134 9.06 -7.12 -9.56
C MET A 134 8.23 -7.58 -10.76
N LYS A 135 8.52 -8.80 -11.22
CA LYS A 135 7.77 -9.45 -12.30
C LYS A 135 6.26 -9.42 -11.99
N GLY A 136 5.50 -8.99 -12.97
CA GLY A 136 4.05 -8.86 -12.84
C GLY A 136 3.57 -7.47 -12.44
N PHE A 137 4.48 -6.53 -12.19
CA PHE A 137 4.20 -5.12 -11.85
C PHE A 137 4.81 -4.15 -12.88
N GLU A 138 5.11 -4.62 -14.09
CA GLU A 138 5.80 -3.85 -15.13
C GLU A 138 5.02 -2.58 -15.54
N ASP A 139 3.68 -2.67 -15.52
CA ASP A 139 2.77 -1.58 -15.90
C ASP A 139 2.28 -0.77 -14.67
N ALA A 140 2.77 -1.09 -13.48
CA ALA A 140 2.33 -0.40 -12.27
C ALA A 140 3.05 0.96 -12.09
N PRO A 141 2.47 1.90 -11.30
CA PRO A 141 3.11 3.18 -11.03
C PRO A 141 4.51 3.01 -10.43
N VAL A 142 5.40 3.96 -10.74
CA VAL A 142 6.73 4.07 -10.10
C VAL A 142 6.56 4.38 -8.61
N GLY A 143 7.49 3.93 -7.77
CA GLY A 143 7.47 4.22 -6.34
C GLY A 143 6.79 3.13 -5.50
N ILE A 144 6.60 1.93 -6.04
CA ILE A 144 6.11 0.79 -5.25
C ILE A 144 7.20 0.30 -4.31
N TRP A 145 6.83 0.08 -3.05
CA TRP A 145 7.70 -0.58 -2.07
C TRP A 145 7.57 -2.09 -2.19
N PHE A 146 8.66 -2.75 -2.59
CA PHE A 146 8.80 -4.21 -2.62
C PHE A 146 9.71 -4.69 -1.50
N GLY A 147 9.50 -5.93 -1.07
CA GLY A 147 10.39 -6.58 -0.11
C GLY A 147 10.32 -8.08 -0.14
N SER A 148 11.37 -8.70 0.43
CA SER A 148 11.45 -10.12 0.71
C SER A 148 11.60 -10.35 2.20
N MET A 149 10.80 -11.28 2.74
CA MET A 149 10.87 -11.68 4.14
C MET A 149 11.34 -13.13 4.26
N ILE A 150 12.22 -13.39 5.22
CA ILE A 150 12.51 -14.73 5.71
C ILE A 150 11.48 -15.07 6.78
N VAL A 151 10.95 -16.30 6.73
CA VAL A 151 9.90 -16.79 7.64
C VAL A 151 10.43 -17.99 8.43
N ASP A 152 11.25 -17.71 9.45
CA ASP A 152 11.81 -18.76 10.32
C ASP A 152 10.76 -19.32 11.30
N ASN A 153 9.68 -18.56 11.55
CA ASN A 153 8.56 -18.98 12.38
C ASN A 153 7.80 -20.14 11.71
N ASN A 154 7.71 -21.28 12.37
CA ASN A 154 7.07 -22.47 11.81
C ASN A 154 5.56 -22.31 11.60
N GLU A 155 4.86 -21.65 12.53
CA GLU A 155 3.42 -21.42 12.41
C GLU A 155 3.10 -20.50 11.23
N ALA A 156 3.80 -19.37 11.14
CA ALA A 156 3.68 -18.44 10.01
C ALA A 156 3.98 -19.15 8.69
N TRP A 157 5.03 -19.97 8.63
CA TRP A 157 5.39 -20.72 7.43
C TRP A 157 4.31 -21.71 7.00
N GLN A 158 3.66 -22.42 7.93
CA GLN A 158 2.55 -23.31 7.57
C GLN A 158 1.36 -22.53 7.00
N LYS A 159 1.02 -21.36 7.58
CA LYS A 159 -0.04 -20.48 7.07
C LYS A 159 0.27 -19.93 5.67
N VAL A 160 1.54 -19.63 5.39
CA VAL A 160 2.00 -19.25 4.05
C VAL A 160 1.81 -20.40 3.06
N LYS A 161 2.23 -21.61 3.40
CA LYS A 161 2.12 -22.77 2.51
C LYS A 161 0.68 -23.23 2.27
N SER A 162 -0.21 -23.10 3.26
CA SER A 162 -1.63 -23.39 3.09
C SER A 162 -2.36 -22.34 2.28
N GLY A 163 -1.79 -21.15 2.11
CA GLY A 163 -2.44 -20.00 1.48
C GLY A 163 -3.39 -19.24 2.41
N ASP A 164 -3.39 -19.54 3.71
CA ASP A 164 -4.13 -18.78 4.73
C ASP A 164 -3.58 -17.37 4.88
N ILE A 165 -2.31 -17.19 4.57
CA ILE A 165 -1.66 -15.89 4.42
C ILE A 165 -1.13 -15.80 2.99
N ALA A 166 -1.47 -14.71 2.30
CA ALA A 166 -1.16 -14.57 0.88
C ALA A 166 -0.62 -13.18 0.49
N GLY A 167 -0.58 -12.21 1.40
CA GLY A 167 -0.14 -10.86 1.07
C GLY A 167 0.44 -10.07 2.24
N PHE A 168 1.00 -8.92 1.89
CA PHE A 168 1.47 -7.91 2.84
C PHE A 168 0.45 -6.79 2.98
N SER A 169 0.36 -6.20 4.15
CA SER A 169 -0.35 -4.95 4.41
C SER A 169 0.44 -4.14 5.43
N VAL A 170 0.32 -2.82 5.42
CA VAL A 170 0.98 -1.96 6.40
C VAL A 170 0.01 -1.48 7.46
N GLU A 171 0.52 -1.31 8.69
CA GLU A 171 -0.20 -0.77 9.82
C GLU A 171 0.58 0.40 10.41
N GLY A 172 -0.12 1.50 10.73
CA GLY A 172 0.51 2.69 11.26
C GLY A 172 -0.45 3.86 11.38
N LEU A 173 0.06 5.02 11.77
CA LEU A 173 -0.65 6.28 11.86
C LEU A 173 -0.30 7.18 10.68
N PHE A 174 -1.31 7.84 10.10
CA PHE A 174 -1.14 8.65 8.91
C PHE A 174 -1.92 9.97 9.03
N ASN A 175 -1.38 11.01 8.40
CA ASN A 175 -2.04 12.29 8.24
C ASN A 175 -2.91 12.25 6.97
N TYR A 176 -4.17 12.65 7.06
CA TYR A 176 -5.10 12.68 5.94
C TYR A 176 -5.06 14.06 5.27
N LYS A 177 -4.83 14.08 3.96
CA LYS A 177 -4.92 15.27 3.11
C LYS A 177 -5.95 15.03 2.01
N PRO A 178 -6.89 15.96 1.75
CA PRO A 178 -7.76 15.84 0.58
C PRO A 178 -6.92 15.73 -0.69
N LYS A 179 -7.29 14.85 -1.63
CA LYS A 179 -6.63 14.81 -2.92
C LYS A 179 -6.92 16.12 -3.64
N GLU A 180 -5.88 16.88 -3.98
CA GLU A 180 -6.06 18.07 -4.82
C GLU A 180 -6.60 17.63 -6.18
N VAL A 181 -7.81 18.09 -6.51
CA VAL A 181 -8.36 17.94 -7.86
C VAL A 181 -7.50 18.81 -8.76
N ASN A 182 -6.84 18.21 -9.74
CA ASN A 182 -6.02 18.94 -10.69
C ASN A 182 -6.83 20.12 -11.27
N LYS A 183 -6.34 21.34 -11.11
CA LYS A 183 -6.96 22.59 -11.64
C LYS A 183 -7.35 22.47 -13.12
N VAL A 184 -6.65 21.65 -13.89
CA VAL A 184 -6.94 21.38 -15.31
C VAL A 184 -8.26 20.66 -15.50
N THR A 185 -8.59 19.66 -14.67
CA THR A 185 -9.87 18.93 -14.74
C THR A 185 -11.03 19.86 -14.36
N SER A 186 -10.85 20.68 -13.33
CA SER A 186 -11.85 21.68 -12.92
C SER A 186 -12.08 22.75 -13.99
N MET A 187 -11.03 23.22 -14.68
CA MET A 187 -11.14 24.15 -15.81
C MET A 187 -11.86 23.54 -17.02
N VAL A 188 -11.57 22.28 -17.34
CA VAL A 188 -12.27 21.56 -18.44
C VAL A 188 -13.76 21.38 -18.12
N ASP A 189 -14.09 21.09 -16.88
CA ASP A 189 -15.49 20.95 -16.45
C ASP A 189 -16.22 22.30 -16.41
N GLU A 190 -15.54 23.39 -16.03
CA GLU A 190 -16.06 24.74 -16.15
C GLU A 190 -16.29 25.17 -17.61
N ILE A 191 -15.34 24.90 -18.49
CA ILE A 191 -15.48 25.14 -19.94
C ILE A 191 -16.64 24.35 -20.52
N LYS A 192 -16.80 23.06 -20.19
CA LYS A 192 -17.94 22.24 -20.59
C LYS A 192 -19.28 22.82 -20.10
N LYS A 193 -19.32 23.30 -18.86
CA LYS A 193 -20.50 23.93 -18.26
C LYS A 193 -20.87 25.23 -18.98
N ILE A 194 -19.89 26.07 -19.30
CA ILE A 194 -20.09 27.31 -20.07
C ILE A 194 -20.60 26.98 -21.48
N LEU A 195 -19.98 26.03 -22.18
CA LEU A 195 -20.39 25.60 -23.51
C LEU A 195 -21.82 25.01 -23.56
N SER A 196 -22.25 24.36 -22.47
CA SER A 196 -23.60 23.81 -22.36
C SER A 196 -24.68 24.88 -22.14
N GLN A 197 -24.30 26.10 -21.75
CA GLN A 197 -25.21 27.23 -21.51
C GLN A 197 -25.31 28.17 -22.70
N VAL A 198 -24.48 28.02 -23.72
CA VAL A 198 -24.50 28.76 -24.97
C VAL A 198 -25.29 27.93 -25.99
N LYS A 199 -26.62 28.07 -25.93
CA LYS A 199 -27.56 27.65 -26.99
C LYS A 199 -28.33 28.84 -27.52
#